data_2487ce93c526e193f7b88ab4b7e686ca
#
_entry.id   2487ce93c526e193f7b88ab4b7e686ca
#
_cell.length_a   1.000
_cell.length_b   1.000
_cell.length_c   1.000
_cell.angle_alpha   90.00
_cell.angle_beta   90.00
_cell.angle_gamma   90.00
#
_symmetry.space_group_name_H-M   'P 1'
#
loop_
_entity.id
_entity.type
_entity.pdbx_description
1 polymer ?
#
loop_
_entity_poly.entity_id
_entity_poly.type
_entity_poly.pdbx_seq_one_letter_code
_entity_poly.pdbx_strand_id
1 'polypeptide(L)'
;MGVVIRQSIKNTISTYIGFVLGAFNVLFLYTYFLSDQYHGLLAFIISTATIMLPFISLGTHNAIIKFYSSYNNDNEKDYFLSTMLVIPFISVVILLFIGLTSMDFIKYFLPNNEYITSTNVWVIIITAFSFAYFEVFYSLVKIKLISVFGNFLKEIFHRILIFCLLFLIHYELLNEQQFIFSVLCVYVVRTLIMMIYAFAYNPFHFKWKKPKNLNQIIRYLLVICLAGAVANIVLEIDKFMIAQYLDISKVAYYAVAIYVCSLITVPRRSMFQIANPLSSKLLNDKNYIDLGILYQKSSLNLLIVCGLVFLLIAFNLSDLYSFIPDSYTEGYYVVLIISFTKLYNALLGNIDGIIFNSKYYKVIVFTGVLLIFLTIYLNYKLIPLYGIEGAAISSLIAICLYNTIKVYYVYLKFKLQPITVNTFKVISLILFGFSVSLSFSLDFSPVINIILKSSIVSVVYISIVIFFKFSTDINNLIDKFLGK
;
A
#
# COMPACT_ATOMS: atom_id res chain seq x y z
N MET A 1 -28.61 5.99 1.58
CA MET A 1 -27.71 4.86 1.19
C MET A 1 -27.24 4.92 -0.28
N GLY A 2 -28.06 5.35 -1.25
CA GLY A 2 -27.68 5.36 -2.68
C GLY A 2 -26.42 6.18 -3.05
N VAL A 3 -26.20 7.36 -2.43
CA VAL A 3 -25.04 8.22 -2.74
C VAL A 3 -23.72 7.57 -2.30
N VAL A 4 -23.68 6.96 -1.12
CA VAL A 4 -22.49 6.29 -0.58
C VAL A 4 -22.11 5.08 -1.45
N ILE A 5 -23.08 4.24 -1.80
CA ILE A 5 -22.85 3.06 -2.67
C ILE A 5 -22.33 3.50 -4.03
N ARG A 6 -22.97 4.51 -4.66
CA ARG A 6 -22.56 5.02 -5.97
C ARG A 6 -21.14 5.59 -5.95
N GLN A 7 -20.76 6.31 -4.91
CA GLN A 7 -19.39 6.82 -4.76
C GLN A 7 -18.38 5.70 -4.51
N SER A 8 -18.75 4.72 -3.68
CA SER A 8 -17.89 3.55 -3.42
C SER A 8 -17.57 2.79 -4.70
N ILE A 9 -18.56 2.51 -5.55
CA ILE A 9 -18.36 1.84 -6.83
C ILE A 9 -17.43 2.66 -7.75
N LYS A 10 -17.68 3.98 -7.88
CA LYS A 10 -16.83 4.85 -8.71
C LYS A 10 -15.39 4.90 -8.18
N ASN A 11 -15.20 4.99 -6.86
CA ASN A 11 -13.88 4.97 -6.24
C ASN A 11 -13.17 3.66 -6.50
N THR A 12 -13.87 2.53 -6.39
CA THR A 12 -13.31 1.20 -6.66
C THR A 12 -12.86 1.10 -8.12
N ILE A 13 -13.71 1.48 -9.07
CA ILE A 13 -13.37 1.48 -10.52
C ILE A 13 -12.13 2.36 -10.76
N SER A 14 -12.10 3.59 -10.23
CA SER A 14 -10.94 4.48 -10.36
C SER A 14 -9.66 3.85 -9.79
N THR A 15 -9.74 3.15 -8.67
CA THR A 15 -8.59 2.47 -8.06
C THR A 15 -8.08 1.33 -8.94
N TYR A 16 -8.96 0.52 -9.53
CA TYR A 16 -8.55 -0.56 -10.44
C TYR A 16 -7.95 -0.03 -11.74
N ILE A 17 -8.57 0.99 -12.36
CA ILE A 17 -8.03 1.64 -13.56
C ILE A 17 -6.64 2.21 -13.24
N GLY A 18 -6.52 2.93 -12.12
CA GLY A 18 -5.25 3.46 -11.67
C GLY A 18 -4.21 2.36 -11.46
N PHE A 19 -4.60 1.22 -10.87
CA PHE A 19 -3.70 0.09 -10.69
C PHE A 19 -3.18 -0.46 -12.02
N VAL A 20 -4.05 -0.64 -13.03
CA VAL A 20 -3.66 -1.11 -14.37
C VAL A 20 -2.72 -0.12 -15.05
N LEU A 21 -3.03 1.20 -15.01
CA LEU A 21 -2.14 2.23 -15.55
C LEU A 21 -0.78 2.26 -14.84
N GLY A 22 -0.79 2.09 -13.51
CA GLY A 22 0.43 1.99 -12.73
C GLY A 22 1.25 0.75 -13.08
N ALA A 23 0.61 -0.40 -13.33
CA ALA A 23 1.27 -1.62 -13.79
C ALA A 23 1.98 -1.38 -15.12
N PHE A 24 1.28 -0.76 -16.07
CA PHE A 24 1.87 -0.46 -17.37
C PHE A 24 3.07 0.49 -17.26
N ASN A 25 2.96 1.55 -16.47
CA ASN A 25 4.07 2.46 -16.25
C ASN A 25 5.27 1.75 -15.58
N VAL A 26 5.05 1.00 -14.49
CA VAL A 26 6.13 0.43 -13.68
C VAL A 26 6.78 -0.77 -14.34
N LEU A 27 5.99 -1.65 -14.98
CA LEU A 27 6.51 -2.89 -15.55
C LEU A 27 7.13 -2.68 -16.94
N PHE A 28 6.60 -1.72 -17.72
CA PHE A 28 7.04 -1.54 -19.08
C PHE A 28 7.71 -0.19 -19.34
N LEU A 29 7.03 0.92 -19.06
CA LEU A 29 7.55 2.22 -19.49
C LEU A 29 8.77 2.67 -18.70
N TYR A 30 8.78 2.52 -17.39
CA TYR A 30 9.95 2.87 -16.58
C TYR A 30 11.15 1.98 -16.93
N THR A 31 10.91 0.68 -17.17
CA THR A 31 11.97 -0.29 -17.46
C THR A 31 12.60 -0.11 -18.81
N TYR A 32 11.89 0.47 -19.80
CA TYR A 32 12.40 0.69 -21.15
C TYR A 32 12.83 2.13 -21.44
N PHE A 33 12.22 3.12 -20.78
CA PHE A 33 12.43 4.53 -21.11
C PHE A 33 13.33 5.25 -20.11
N LEU A 34 13.62 4.65 -18.97
CA LEU A 34 14.54 5.17 -17.98
C LEU A 34 15.72 4.21 -17.84
N SER A 35 16.90 4.76 -17.53
CA SER A 35 17.98 3.93 -17.02
C SER A 35 17.60 3.36 -15.64
N ASP A 36 18.20 2.21 -15.31
CA ASP A 36 17.95 1.53 -14.04
C ASP A 36 18.22 2.43 -12.84
N GLN A 37 19.22 3.31 -12.94
CA GLN A 37 19.61 4.29 -11.92
C GLN A 37 18.53 5.34 -11.70
N TYR A 38 17.98 5.93 -12.77
CA TYR A 38 16.94 6.96 -12.64
C TYR A 38 15.59 6.36 -12.27
N HIS A 39 15.28 5.14 -12.70
CA HIS A 39 14.12 4.42 -12.18
C HIS A 39 14.27 4.14 -10.68
N GLY A 40 15.45 3.69 -10.23
CA GLY A 40 15.76 3.47 -8.82
C GLY A 40 15.69 4.76 -8.00
N LEU A 41 16.24 5.86 -8.53
CA LEU A 41 16.17 7.18 -7.91
C LEU A 41 14.72 7.65 -7.74
N LEU A 42 13.88 7.50 -8.76
CA LEU A 42 12.45 7.82 -8.65
C LEU A 42 11.76 6.99 -7.56
N ALA A 43 12.00 5.68 -7.54
CA ALA A 43 11.43 4.79 -6.53
C ALA A 43 11.90 5.16 -5.12
N PHE A 44 13.18 5.52 -4.94
CA PHE A 44 13.75 6.00 -3.69
C PHE A 44 13.11 7.33 -3.23
N ILE A 45 12.97 8.30 -4.13
CA ILE A 45 12.34 9.60 -3.83
C ILE A 45 10.89 9.40 -3.35
N ILE A 46 10.10 8.62 -4.09
CA ILE A 46 8.70 8.37 -3.75
C ILE A 46 8.57 7.60 -2.43
N SER A 47 9.41 6.59 -2.19
CA SER A 47 9.37 5.81 -0.95
C SER A 47 9.76 6.66 0.26
N THR A 48 10.81 7.46 0.16
CA THR A 48 11.27 8.36 1.23
C THR A 48 10.22 9.44 1.51
N ALA A 49 9.64 10.05 0.47
CA ALA A 49 8.54 11.01 0.62
C ALA A 49 7.31 10.39 1.30
N THR A 50 7.00 9.12 0.99
CA THR A 50 5.89 8.39 1.62
C THR A 50 6.16 8.07 3.10
N ILE A 51 7.41 7.75 3.47
CA ILE A 51 7.84 7.58 4.86
C ILE A 51 7.69 8.91 5.63
N MET A 52 8.02 10.05 5.02
CA MET A 52 7.93 11.38 5.64
C MET A 52 6.49 11.89 5.78
N LEU A 53 5.55 11.44 4.95
CA LEU A 53 4.16 11.94 4.91
C LEU A 53 3.47 12.00 6.28
N PRO A 54 3.46 10.97 7.14
CA PRO A 54 2.79 11.02 8.44
C PRO A 54 3.43 12.03 9.39
N PHE A 55 4.74 12.24 9.31
CA PHE A 55 5.46 13.22 10.15
C PHE A 55 5.19 14.65 9.70
N ILE A 56 4.99 14.89 8.41
CA ILE A 56 4.60 16.20 7.88
C ILE A 56 3.12 16.47 8.16
N SER A 57 2.23 15.53 7.81
CA SER A 57 0.79 15.72 7.99
C SER A 57 0.36 15.67 9.46
N LEU A 58 1.15 15.07 10.36
CA LEU A 58 0.80 14.78 11.76
C LEU A 58 -0.60 14.18 11.93
N GLY A 59 -1.15 13.54 10.87
CA GLY A 59 -2.50 12.97 10.89
C GLY A 59 -3.64 13.99 10.85
N THR A 60 -3.38 15.24 10.45
CA THR A 60 -4.39 16.33 10.39
C THR A 60 -5.57 15.99 9.48
N HIS A 61 -5.32 15.28 8.36
CA HIS A 61 -6.37 14.79 7.47
C HIS A 61 -7.38 13.86 8.17
N ASN A 62 -6.92 13.01 9.09
CA ASN A 62 -7.79 12.16 9.90
C ASN A 62 -8.52 12.95 10.99
N ALA A 63 -7.85 13.95 11.59
CA ALA A 63 -8.48 14.83 12.57
C ALA A 63 -9.61 15.65 11.95
N ILE A 64 -9.43 16.14 10.72
CA ILE A 64 -10.50 16.85 9.98
C ILE A 64 -11.74 15.95 9.86
N ILE A 65 -11.58 14.71 9.40
CA ILE A 65 -12.70 13.78 9.25
C ILE A 65 -13.38 13.49 10.60
N LYS A 66 -12.60 13.35 11.67
CA LYS A 66 -13.13 12.96 12.98
C LYS A 66 -13.80 14.11 13.73
N PHE A 67 -13.19 15.29 13.76
CA PHE A 67 -13.61 16.37 14.65
C PHE A 67 -14.44 17.46 13.97
N TYR A 68 -14.47 17.54 12.63
CA TYR A 68 -15.21 18.59 11.93
C TYR A 68 -16.69 18.65 12.32
N SER A 69 -17.35 17.50 12.44
CA SER A 69 -18.76 17.40 12.80
C SER A 69 -19.09 17.75 14.27
N SER A 70 -18.07 17.85 15.12
CA SER A 70 -18.27 18.24 16.53
C SER A 70 -18.39 19.76 16.73
N TYR A 71 -18.18 20.54 15.68
CA TYR A 71 -18.33 22.00 15.70
C TYR A 71 -19.64 22.40 15.03
N ASN A 72 -20.52 23.08 15.78
CA ASN A 72 -21.82 23.53 15.27
C ASN A 72 -21.77 24.93 14.64
N ASN A 73 -20.86 25.79 15.09
CA ASN A 73 -20.74 27.16 14.62
C ASN A 73 -19.68 27.25 13.50
N ASP A 74 -20.00 27.96 12.43
CA ASP A 74 -19.08 28.12 11.28
C ASP A 74 -17.76 28.82 11.65
N ASN A 75 -17.79 29.79 12.57
CA ASN A 75 -16.57 30.37 13.08
C ASN A 75 -15.67 29.34 13.80
N GLU A 76 -16.25 28.42 14.55
CA GLU A 76 -15.47 27.37 15.23
C GLU A 76 -14.90 26.35 14.24
N LYS A 77 -15.66 26.03 13.17
CA LYS A 77 -15.14 25.23 12.05
C LYS A 77 -13.99 25.93 11.37
N ASP A 78 -14.08 27.24 11.12
CA ASP A 78 -13.01 28.04 10.52
C ASP A 78 -11.73 28.02 11.40
N TYR A 79 -11.86 28.20 12.73
CA TYR A 79 -10.70 28.10 13.64
C TYR A 79 -10.05 26.71 13.61
N PHE A 80 -10.87 25.67 13.62
CA PHE A 80 -10.39 24.29 13.56
C PHE A 80 -9.68 24.00 12.23
N LEU A 81 -10.30 24.31 11.09
CA LEU A 81 -9.72 24.08 9.76
C LEU A 81 -8.44 24.88 9.55
N SER A 82 -8.41 26.18 9.95
CA SER A 82 -7.21 27.01 9.89
C SER A 82 -6.06 26.36 10.66
N THR A 83 -6.33 25.86 11.87
CA THR A 83 -5.32 25.15 12.67
C THR A 83 -4.82 23.88 11.98
N MET A 84 -5.75 23.06 11.44
CA MET A 84 -5.38 21.80 10.76
C MET A 84 -4.57 22.03 9.48
N LEU A 85 -4.78 23.15 8.78
CA LEU A 85 -3.99 23.50 7.59
C LEU A 85 -2.60 24.05 7.92
N VAL A 86 -2.45 24.71 9.06
CA VAL A 86 -1.16 25.30 9.46
C VAL A 86 -0.20 24.27 10.08
N ILE A 87 -0.72 23.26 10.78
CA ILE A 87 0.11 22.23 11.44
C ILE A 87 1.09 21.55 10.46
N PRO A 88 0.70 21.06 9.28
CA PRO A 88 1.64 20.45 8.34
C PRO A 88 2.72 21.43 7.85
N PHE A 89 2.38 22.70 7.69
CA PHE A 89 3.36 23.73 7.31
C PHE A 89 4.41 23.95 8.42
N ILE A 90 3.96 24.06 9.67
CA ILE A 90 4.89 24.17 10.82
C ILE A 90 5.78 22.92 10.90
N SER A 91 5.23 21.72 10.68
CA SER A 91 6.01 20.49 10.70
C SER A 91 7.13 20.50 9.65
N VAL A 92 6.85 20.97 8.43
CA VAL A 92 7.87 21.10 7.39
C VAL A 92 8.92 22.13 7.77
N VAL A 93 8.53 23.30 8.28
CA VAL A 93 9.48 24.33 8.72
C VAL A 93 10.41 23.79 9.81
N ILE A 94 9.89 23.02 10.77
CA ILE A 94 10.69 22.39 11.81
C ILE A 94 11.65 21.36 11.19
N LEU A 95 11.17 20.50 10.28
CA LEU A 95 12.00 19.50 9.60
C LEU A 95 13.09 20.16 8.76
N LEU A 96 12.77 21.27 8.06
CA LEU A 96 13.74 22.04 7.30
C LEU A 96 14.78 22.71 8.21
N PHE A 97 14.36 23.26 9.34
CA PHE A 97 15.28 23.88 10.31
C PHE A 97 16.24 22.83 10.87
N ILE A 98 15.75 21.67 11.30
CA ILE A 98 16.58 20.54 11.73
C ILE A 98 17.53 20.13 10.60
N GLY A 99 17.02 20.03 9.37
CA GLY A 99 17.82 19.66 8.22
C GLY A 99 18.94 20.63 7.90
N LEU A 100 18.68 21.93 7.96
CA LEU A 100 19.67 22.97 7.70
C LEU A 100 20.74 23.08 8.80
N THR A 101 20.34 22.88 10.05
CA THR A 101 21.26 22.92 11.21
C THR A 101 22.09 21.64 11.36
N SER A 102 21.64 20.54 10.77
CA SER A 102 22.24 19.22 10.88
C SER A 102 22.50 18.59 9.51
N MET A 103 23.06 19.37 8.57
CA MET A 103 23.34 18.89 7.20
C MET A 103 24.22 17.63 7.20
N ASP A 104 25.18 17.53 8.11
CA ASP A 104 26.02 16.32 8.24
C ASP A 104 25.22 15.12 8.74
N PHE A 105 24.20 15.34 9.57
CA PHE A 105 23.27 14.29 10.00
C PHE A 105 22.41 13.80 8.83
N ILE A 106 21.92 14.71 7.98
CA ILE A 106 21.17 14.32 6.77
C ILE A 106 22.08 13.55 5.81
N LYS A 107 23.31 14.01 5.58
CA LYS A 107 24.27 13.30 4.72
C LYS A 107 24.58 11.89 5.24
N TYR A 108 24.62 11.71 6.56
CA TYR A 108 24.82 10.38 7.16
C TYR A 108 23.67 9.41 6.86
N PHE A 109 22.42 9.93 6.74
CA PHE A 109 21.25 9.12 6.42
C PHE A 109 20.96 9.04 4.92
N LEU A 110 21.59 9.86 4.10
CA LEU A 110 21.47 9.75 2.65
C LEU A 110 22.44 8.68 2.13
N PRO A 111 22.01 7.86 1.18
CA PRO A 111 22.90 6.93 0.50
C PRO A 111 24.10 7.68 -0.10
N ASN A 112 25.28 7.11 0.02
CA ASN A 112 26.49 7.64 -0.62
C ASN A 112 26.51 7.23 -2.09
N ASN A 113 25.65 7.84 -2.89
CA ASN A 113 25.44 7.51 -4.30
C ASN A 113 25.51 8.77 -5.17
N GLU A 114 26.15 8.70 -6.32
CA GLU A 114 26.34 9.82 -7.24
C GLU A 114 25.04 10.44 -7.73
N TYR A 115 23.99 9.63 -7.85
CA TYR A 115 22.66 10.08 -8.28
C TYR A 115 21.86 10.81 -7.19
N ILE A 116 22.25 10.69 -5.91
CA ILE A 116 21.56 11.34 -4.80
C ILE A 116 22.28 12.64 -4.43
N THR A 117 21.96 13.67 -5.18
CA THR A 117 22.49 15.02 -4.98
C THR A 117 21.71 15.78 -3.91
N SER A 118 22.30 16.90 -3.44
CA SER A 118 21.60 17.83 -2.54
C SER A 118 20.27 18.34 -3.13
N THR A 119 20.18 18.45 -4.45
CA THR A 119 18.96 18.83 -5.18
C THR A 119 17.86 17.80 -4.99
N ASN A 120 18.18 16.52 -5.00
CA ASN A 120 17.21 15.44 -4.84
C ASN A 120 16.61 15.41 -3.41
N VAL A 121 17.33 15.90 -2.40
CA VAL A 121 16.78 16.09 -1.04
C VAL A 121 15.61 17.07 -1.06
N TRP A 122 15.75 18.19 -1.79
CA TRP A 122 14.65 19.14 -1.94
C TRP A 122 13.47 18.54 -2.68
N VAL A 123 13.74 17.74 -3.73
CA VAL A 123 12.68 17.00 -4.44
C VAL A 123 11.92 16.07 -3.49
N ILE A 124 12.60 15.33 -2.62
CA ILE A 124 11.96 14.46 -1.61
C ILE A 124 11.07 15.28 -0.67
N ILE A 125 11.59 16.39 -0.11
CA ILE A 125 10.86 17.21 0.86
C ILE A 125 9.61 17.83 0.23
N ILE A 126 9.74 18.40 -0.99
CA ILE A 126 8.61 19.01 -1.69
C ILE A 126 7.57 17.95 -2.10
N THR A 127 8.02 16.76 -2.52
CA THR A 127 7.12 15.65 -2.82
C THR A 127 6.37 15.20 -1.57
N ALA A 128 7.04 15.04 -0.44
CA ALA A 128 6.42 14.66 0.83
C ALA A 128 5.42 15.72 1.32
N PHE A 129 5.76 16.99 1.17
CA PHE A 129 4.87 18.12 1.44
C PHE A 129 3.61 18.07 0.56
N SER A 130 3.80 17.83 -0.75
CA SER A 130 2.68 17.68 -1.70
C SER A 130 1.78 16.50 -1.33
N PHE A 131 2.34 15.35 -0.93
CA PHE A 131 1.57 14.20 -0.48
C PHE A 131 0.76 14.50 0.77
N ALA A 132 1.37 15.16 1.75
CA ALA A 132 0.71 15.53 3.00
C ALA A 132 -0.46 16.49 2.77
N TYR A 133 -0.23 17.57 2.01
CA TYR A 133 -1.28 18.55 1.71
C TYR A 133 -2.37 18.01 0.80
N PHE A 134 -2.03 17.12 -0.13
CA PHE A 134 -3.05 16.42 -0.91
C PHE A 134 -4.06 15.69 0.00
N GLU A 135 -3.58 14.91 0.97
CA GLU A 135 -4.47 14.21 1.91
C GLU A 135 -5.27 15.17 2.79
N VAL A 136 -4.68 16.30 3.19
CA VAL A 136 -5.38 17.34 3.95
C VAL A 136 -6.52 17.95 3.14
N PHE A 137 -6.26 18.41 1.91
CA PHE A 137 -7.29 18.97 1.04
C PHE A 137 -8.33 17.93 0.64
N TYR A 138 -7.92 16.70 0.40
CA TYR A 138 -8.85 15.61 0.11
C TYR A 138 -9.78 15.32 1.30
N SER A 139 -9.31 15.45 2.53
CA SER A 139 -10.14 15.28 3.72
C SER A 139 -11.25 16.34 3.83
N LEU A 140 -11.00 17.59 3.39
CA LEU A 140 -11.99 18.67 3.34
C LEU A 140 -13.19 18.35 2.43
N VAL A 141 -12.95 17.55 1.40
CA VAL A 141 -14.01 17.14 0.46
C VAL A 141 -14.70 15.86 0.93
N LYS A 142 -13.95 14.97 1.60
CA LYS A 142 -14.51 13.75 2.21
C LYS A 142 -15.58 14.06 3.27
N ILE A 143 -15.40 15.09 4.08
CA ILE A 143 -16.41 15.51 5.07
C ILE A 143 -17.72 15.99 4.45
N LYS A 144 -17.71 16.37 3.17
CA LYS A 144 -18.90 16.73 2.38
C LYS A 144 -19.45 15.54 1.57
N LEU A 145 -18.91 14.33 1.78
CA LEU A 145 -19.26 13.11 1.03
C LEU A 145 -19.05 13.24 -0.51
N ILE A 146 -18.03 13.98 -0.94
CA ILE A 146 -17.67 14.18 -2.35
C ILE A 146 -16.25 13.65 -2.56
N SER A 147 -16.08 12.32 -2.65
CA SER A 147 -14.74 11.70 -2.67
C SER A 147 -14.24 11.29 -4.06
N VAL A 148 -15.11 11.25 -5.07
CA VAL A 148 -14.80 10.63 -6.38
C VAL A 148 -13.68 11.36 -7.11
N PHE A 149 -13.76 12.70 -7.20
CA PHE A 149 -12.77 13.48 -7.91
C PHE A 149 -11.39 13.43 -7.22
N GLY A 150 -11.36 13.51 -5.88
CA GLY A 150 -10.10 13.36 -5.14
C GLY A 150 -9.49 11.97 -5.31
N ASN A 151 -10.31 10.91 -5.38
CA ASN A 151 -9.82 9.57 -5.67
C ASN A 151 -9.30 9.44 -7.11
N PHE A 152 -9.94 10.07 -8.09
CA PHE A 152 -9.44 10.15 -9.46
C PHE A 152 -8.05 10.82 -9.51
N LEU A 153 -7.89 11.98 -8.86
CA LEU A 153 -6.59 12.66 -8.76
C LEU A 153 -5.53 11.79 -8.08
N LYS A 154 -5.93 11.04 -7.05
CA LYS A 154 -5.05 10.17 -6.27
C LYS A 154 -4.59 8.94 -7.06
N GLU A 155 -5.47 8.31 -7.83
CA GLU A 155 -5.21 6.99 -8.42
C GLU A 155 -4.89 7.04 -9.91
N ILE A 156 -5.48 7.98 -10.67
CA ILE A 156 -5.41 7.99 -12.13
C ILE A 156 -4.60 9.16 -12.66
N PHE A 157 -4.92 10.39 -12.24
CA PHE A 157 -4.40 11.63 -12.84
C PHE A 157 -2.88 11.66 -12.94
N HIS A 158 -2.19 11.46 -11.83
CA HIS A 158 -0.72 11.49 -11.84
C HIS A 158 -0.10 10.39 -12.71
N ARG A 159 -0.75 9.21 -12.81
CA ARG A 159 -0.23 8.09 -13.62
C ARG A 159 -0.38 8.36 -15.12
N ILE A 160 -1.45 9.04 -15.52
CA ILE A 160 -1.61 9.49 -16.92
C ILE A 160 -0.56 10.54 -17.26
N LEU A 161 -0.35 11.54 -16.40
CA LEU A 161 0.66 12.56 -16.68
C LEU A 161 2.08 11.98 -16.73
N ILE A 162 2.40 11.08 -15.81
CA ILE A 162 3.69 10.38 -15.82
C ILE A 162 3.83 9.52 -17.10
N PHE A 163 2.77 8.83 -17.51
CA PHE A 163 2.74 8.12 -18.79
C PHE A 163 3.09 9.06 -19.96
N CYS A 164 2.49 10.23 -20.05
CA CYS A 164 2.82 11.22 -21.09
C CYS A 164 4.27 11.70 -20.99
N LEU A 165 4.79 11.95 -19.78
CA LEU A 165 6.17 12.37 -19.57
C LEU A 165 7.18 11.31 -20.03
N LEU A 166 6.87 10.02 -19.86
CA LEU A 166 7.73 8.93 -20.30
C LEU A 166 7.84 8.87 -21.84
N PHE A 167 6.76 9.18 -22.55
CA PHE A 167 6.84 9.33 -24.00
C PHE A 167 7.69 10.54 -24.42
N LEU A 168 7.70 11.64 -23.66
CA LEU A 168 8.60 12.77 -23.94
C LEU A 168 10.09 12.37 -23.77
N ILE A 169 10.41 11.46 -22.85
CA ILE A 169 11.77 10.87 -22.77
C ILE A 169 12.04 10.01 -24.00
N HIS A 170 11.11 9.14 -24.36
CA HIS A 170 11.27 8.26 -25.53
C HIS A 170 11.56 9.02 -26.83
N TYR A 171 10.94 10.20 -26.99
CA TYR A 171 11.19 11.10 -28.13
C TYR A 171 12.37 12.06 -27.90
N GLU A 172 13.19 11.85 -26.86
CA GLU A 172 14.36 12.68 -26.50
C GLU A 172 14.06 14.17 -26.26
N LEU A 173 12.79 14.50 -25.98
CA LEU A 173 12.36 15.87 -25.64
C LEU A 173 12.65 16.24 -24.18
N LEU A 174 12.87 15.25 -23.33
CA LEU A 174 13.24 15.40 -21.93
C LEU A 174 14.38 14.46 -21.59
N ASN A 175 15.37 14.94 -20.83
CA ASN A 175 16.36 14.04 -20.23
C ASN A 175 15.82 13.47 -18.89
N GLU A 176 16.46 12.39 -18.40
CA GLU A 176 16.04 11.66 -17.20
C GLU A 176 16.03 12.54 -15.92
N GLN A 177 16.98 13.47 -15.81
CA GLN A 177 17.02 14.41 -14.69
C GLN A 177 15.82 15.38 -14.74
N GLN A 178 15.51 15.93 -15.92
CA GLN A 178 14.33 16.79 -16.13
C GLN A 178 13.04 16.03 -15.85
N PHE A 179 12.99 14.71 -16.16
CA PHE A 179 11.87 13.87 -15.85
C PHE A 179 11.60 13.78 -14.34
N ILE A 180 12.64 13.58 -13.51
CA ILE A 180 12.47 13.57 -12.04
C ILE A 180 11.82 14.87 -11.56
N PHE A 181 12.28 16.04 -12.04
CA PHE A 181 11.66 17.31 -11.72
C PHE A 181 10.22 17.45 -12.24
N SER A 182 9.96 16.91 -13.45
CA SER A 182 8.62 16.94 -14.03
C SER A 182 7.64 16.08 -13.23
N VAL A 183 8.07 14.93 -12.72
CA VAL A 183 7.27 14.09 -11.81
C VAL A 183 6.95 14.83 -10.51
N LEU A 184 7.92 15.58 -9.92
CA LEU A 184 7.65 16.46 -8.80
C LEU A 184 6.56 17.49 -9.14
N CYS A 185 6.68 18.16 -10.31
CA CYS A 185 5.67 19.11 -10.77
C CYS A 185 4.28 18.48 -10.90
N VAL A 186 4.19 17.24 -11.41
CA VAL A 186 2.92 16.49 -11.47
C VAL A 186 2.28 16.33 -10.09
N TYR A 187 3.05 15.98 -9.06
CA TYR A 187 2.52 15.84 -7.71
C TYR A 187 2.12 17.17 -7.09
N VAL A 188 2.88 18.24 -7.35
CA VAL A 188 2.53 19.62 -6.92
C VAL A 188 1.24 20.06 -7.61
N VAL A 189 1.13 19.94 -8.95
CA VAL A 189 -0.07 20.28 -9.73
C VAL A 189 -1.28 19.50 -9.25
N ARG A 190 -1.15 18.20 -9.03
CA ARG A 190 -2.20 17.36 -8.44
C ARG A 190 -2.72 17.93 -7.12
N THR A 191 -1.80 18.38 -6.26
CA THR A 191 -2.14 18.93 -4.94
C THR A 191 -2.80 20.29 -5.07
N LEU A 192 -2.33 21.15 -5.99
CA LEU A 192 -2.96 22.45 -6.27
C LEU A 192 -4.38 22.31 -6.83
N ILE A 193 -4.59 21.38 -7.76
CA ILE A 193 -5.95 21.07 -8.27
C ILE A 193 -6.85 20.62 -7.12
N MET A 194 -6.35 19.74 -6.24
CA MET A 194 -7.12 19.27 -5.07
C MET A 194 -7.43 20.41 -4.10
N MET A 195 -6.50 21.34 -3.89
CA MET A 195 -6.67 22.54 -3.07
C MET A 195 -7.79 23.42 -3.62
N ILE A 196 -7.73 23.76 -4.92
CA ILE A 196 -8.76 24.59 -5.59
C ILE A 196 -10.12 23.93 -5.47
N TYR A 197 -10.19 22.62 -5.76
CA TYR A 197 -11.42 21.86 -5.65
C TYR A 197 -11.96 21.83 -4.20
N ALA A 198 -11.08 21.63 -3.21
CA ALA A 198 -11.47 21.59 -1.80
C ALA A 198 -12.07 22.93 -1.33
N PHE A 199 -11.47 24.04 -1.70
CA PHE A 199 -11.96 25.38 -1.33
C PHE A 199 -13.24 25.77 -2.08
N ALA A 200 -13.42 25.31 -3.31
CA ALA A 200 -14.67 25.51 -4.05
C ALA A 200 -15.88 24.83 -3.38
N TYR A 201 -15.69 23.61 -2.84
CA TYR A 201 -16.77 22.85 -2.22
C TYR A 201 -16.89 23.02 -0.71
N ASN A 202 -15.84 23.48 -0.05
CA ASN A 202 -15.84 23.76 1.38
C ASN A 202 -15.14 25.08 1.67
N PRO A 203 -15.74 26.23 1.23
CA PRO A 203 -15.18 27.53 1.52
C PRO A 203 -15.11 27.74 3.02
N PHE A 204 -13.99 28.22 3.53
CA PHE A 204 -13.80 28.63 4.90
C PHE A 204 -12.99 29.91 4.95
N HIS A 205 -13.14 30.68 6.02
CA HIS A 205 -12.35 31.89 6.25
C HIS A 205 -11.19 31.58 7.17
N PHE A 206 -9.99 31.89 6.72
CA PHE A 206 -8.81 31.73 7.55
C PHE A 206 -8.91 32.64 8.76
N LYS A 207 -9.03 32.03 9.96
CA LYS A 207 -9.16 32.74 11.22
C LYS A 207 -8.23 32.14 12.25
N TRP A 208 -7.41 32.99 12.86
CA TRP A 208 -6.43 32.58 13.86
C TRP A 208 -7.01 32.65 15.26
N LYS A 209 -7.60 31.57 15.71
CA LYS A 209 -8.05 31.40 17.11
C LYS A 209 -7.91 29.94 17.51
N LYS A 210 -7.58 29.72 18.79
CA LYS A 210 -7.43 28.38 19.34
C LYS A 210 -8.77 27.62 19.28
N PRO A 211 -8.83 26.43 18.63
CA PRO A 211 -10.04 25.63 18.60
C PRO A 211 -10.38 25.09 19.98
N LYS A 212 -11.66 24.87 20.22
CA LYS A 212 -12.13 24.12 21.40
C LYS A 212 -11.48 22.73 21.39
N ASN A 213 -11.19 22.18 22.56
CA ASN A 213 -10.62 20.83 22.71
C ASN A 213 -9.24 20.61 22.05
N LEU A 214 -8.40 21.67 21.88
CA LEU A 214 -7.09 21.53 21.25
C LEU A 214 -6.22 20.41 21.86
N ASN A 215 -6.24 20.25 23.19
CA ASN A 215 -5.46 19.20 23.86
C ASN A 215 -5.92 17.77 23.46
N GLN A 216 -7.23 17.59 23.26
CA GLN A 216 -7.77 16.31 22.78
C GLN A 216 -7.36 16.06 21.32
N ILE A 217 -7.37 17.11 20.50
CA ILE A 217 -6.94 17.05 19.10
C ILE A 217 -5.46 16.71 19.02
N ILE A 218 -4.59 17.39 19.78
CA ILE A 218 -3.13 17.11 19.77
C ILE A 218 -2.86 15.67 20.18
N ARG A 219 -3.50 15.17 21.26
CA ARG A 219 -3.35 13.76 21.67
C ARG A 219 -3.76 12.79 20.55
N TYR A 220 -4.84 13.11 19.86
CA TYR A 220 -5.30 12.31 18.72
C TYR A 220 -4.30 12.35 17.55
N LEU A 221 -3.81 13.54 17.21
CA LEU A 221 -2.82 13.73 16.14
C LEU A 221 -1.56 12.90 16.39
N LEU A 222 -1.02 12.90 17.60
CA LEU A 222 0.17 12.11 17.94
C LEU A 222 -0.06 10.61 17.76
N VAL A 223 -1.20 10.09 18.21
CA VAL A 223 -1.52 8.65 18.06
C VAL A 223 -1.70 8.28 16.58
N ILE A 224 -2.40 9.11 15.81
CA ILE A 224 -2.63 8.84 14.37
C ILE A 224 -1.34 9.03 13.55
N CYS A 225 -0.51 10.00 13.91
CA CYS A 225 0.82 10.15 13.30
C CYS A 225 1.65 8.87 13.48
N LEU A 226 1.73 8.35 14.71
CA LEU A 226 2.45 7.10 14.97
C LEU A 226 1.86 5.91 14.20
N ALA A 227 0.53 5.77 14.18
CA ALA A 227 -0.11 4.69 13.42
C ALA A 227 0.15 4.81 11.91
N GLY A 228 0.08 6.02 11.35
CA GLY A 228 0.40 6.29 9.95
C GLY A 228 1.88 6.08 9.63
N ALA A 229 2.78 6.46 10.54
CA ALA A 229 4.22 6.22 10.40
C ALA A 229 4.52 4.71 10.34
N VAL A 230 3.93 3.92 11.26
CA VAL A 230 4.06 2.46 11.22
C VAL A 230 3.62 1.89 9.88
N ALA A 231 2.45 2.31 9.38
CA ALA A 231 1.91 1.78 8.13
C ALA A 231 2.80 2.11 6.92
N ASN A 232 3.27 3.35 6.80
CA ASN A 232 4.09 3.79 5.66
C ASN A 232 5.53 3.26 5.73
N ILE A 233 6.14 3.28 6.92
CA ILE A 233 7.51 2.77 7.09
C ILE A 233 7.56 1.28 6.72
N VAL A 234 6.65 0.46 7.23
CA VAL A 234 6.63 -0.98 6.91
C VAL A 234 6.48 -1.27 5.41
N LEU A 235 5.84 -0.38 4.66
CA LEU A 235 5.67 -0.56 3.21
C LEU A 235 6.88 -0.09 2.40
N GLU A 236 7.64 0.87 2.90
CA GLU A 236 8.61 1.61 2.09
C GLU A 236 10.06 1.50 2.60
N ILE A 237 10.26 1.03 3.83
CA ILE A 237 11.60 1.02 4.48
C ILE A 237 12.61 0.16 3.73
N ASP A 238 12.16 -0.93 3.11
CA ASP A 238 13.03 -1.81 2.35
C ASP A 238 13.71 -1.05 1.20
N LYS A 239 12.95 -0.29 0.41
CA LYS A 239 13.48 0.51 -0.70
C LYS A 239 14.45 1.59 -0.22
N PHE A 240 14.12 2.23 0.90
CA PHE A 240 15.00 3.21 1.54
C PHE A 240 16.32 2.56 1.97
N MET A 241 16.27 1.41 2.64
CA MET A 241 17.47 0.73 3.11
C MET A 241 18.28 0.06 2.00
N ILE A 242 17.62 -0.44 0.95
CA ILE A 242 18.34 -0.95 -0.24
C ILE A 242 19.25 0.15 -0.81
N ALA A 243 18.74 1.37 -0.98
CA ALA A 243 19.55 2.49 -1.46
C ALA A 243 20.74 2.85 -0.54
N GLN A 244 20.67 2.53 0.77
CA GLN A 244 21.75 2.78 1.73
C GLN A 244 22.93 1.81 1.56
N TYR A 245 22.66 0.57 1.17
CA TYR A 245 23.65 -0.52 1.17
C TYR A 245 24.06 -0.96 -0.22
N LEU A 246 23.25 -0.68 -1.25
CA LEU A 246 23.43 -1.16 -2.61
C LEU A 246 23.36 -0.01 -3.61
N ASP A 247 23.69 -0.30 -4.87
CA ASP A 247 23.49 0.64 -5.97
C ASP A 247 22.00 1.02 -6.09
N ILE A 248 21.75 2.26 -6.52
CA ILE A 248 20.39 2.81 -6.62
C ILE A 248 19.51 2.04 -7.62
N SER A 249 20.10 1.42 -8.65
CA SER A 249 19.40 0.55 -9.62
C SER A 249 18.69 -0.63 -8.95
N LYS A 250 19.24 -1.14 -7.85
CA LYS A 250 18.63 -2.25 -7.09
C LYS A 250 17.28 -1.87 -6.48
N VAL A 251 17.07 -0.59 -6.22
CA VAL A 251 15.75 -0.09 -5.76
C VAL A 251 14.71 -0.22 -6.87
N ALA A 252 15.10 -0.02 -8.15
CA ALA A 252 14.21 -0.23 -9.29
C ALA A 252 13.79 -1.71 -9.40
N TYR A 253 14.75 -2.63 -9.34
CA TYR A 253 14.47 -4.07 -9.43
C TYR A 253 13.55 -4.54 -8.29
N TYR A 254 13.80 -4.07 -7.08
CA TYR A 254 12.93 -4.34 -5.94
C TYR A 254 11.54 -3.72 -6.10
N ALA A 255 11.44 -2.48 -6.61
CA ALA A 255 10.16 -1.79 -6.80
C ALA A 255 9.27 -2.50 -7.83
N VAL A 256 9.84 -2.97 -8.95
CA VAL A 256 9.14 -3.79 -9.96
C VAL A 256 8.64 -5.09 -9.33
N ALA A 257 9.49 -5.80 -8.58
CA ALA A 257 9.12 -7.03 -7.90
C ALA A 257 7.95 -6.83 -6.92
N ILE A 258 8.01 -5.79 -6.07
CA ILE A 258 6.93 -5.43 -5.14
C ILE A 258 5.64 -5.10 -5.88
N TYR A 259 5.73 -4.45 -7.04
CA TYR A 259 4.55 -4.11 -7.83
C TYR A 259 3.82 -5.37 -8.31
N VAL A 260 4.54 -6.36 -8.86
CA VAL A 260 3.99 -7.66 -9.25
C VAL A 260 3.28 -8.33 -8.06
N CYS A 261 3.96 -8.40 -6.90
CA CYS A 261 3.39 -9.03 -5.70
C CYS A 261 2.15 -8.30 -5.16
N SER A 262 2.00 -7.01 -5.47
CA SER A 262 0.86 -6.21 -4.98
C SER A 262 -0.48 -6.69 -5.51
N LEU A 263 -0.52 -7.42 -6.64
CA LEU A 263 -1.69 -8.08 -7.20
C LEU A 263 -2.39 -9.00 -6.18
N ILE A 264 -1.60 -9.72 -5.37
CA ILE A 264 -2.12 -10.65 -4.35
C ILE A 264 -2.92 -9.90 -3.27
N THR A 265 -2.65 -8.62 -3.04
CA THR A 265 -3.33 -7.84 -2.00
C THR A 265 -4.68 -7.26 -2.44
N VAL A 266 -4.99 -7.26 -3.73
CA VAL A 266 -6.21 -6.65 -4.29
C VAL A 266 -7.48 -7.31 -3.72
N PRO A 267 -7.65 -8.64 -3.71
CA PRO A 267 -8.82 -9.28 -3.12
C PRO A 267 -9.00 -8.97 -1.64
N ARG A 268 -7.89 -8.85 -0.90
CA ARG A 268 -7.92 -8.53 0.53
C ARG A 268 -8.53 -7.15 0.81
N ARG A 269 -8.23 -6.14 -0.02
CA ARG A 269 -8.79 -4.79 0.14
C ARG A 269 -10.31 -4.79 0.01
N SER A 270 -10.84 -5.52 -0.96
CA SER A 270 -12.28 -5.65 -1.18
C SER A 270 -12.98 -6.40 -0.03
N MET A 271 -12.39 -7.50 0.43
CA MET A 271 -12.92 -8.26 1.57
C MET A 271 -12.94 -7.42 2.85
N PHE A 272 -11.89 -6.64 3.11
CA PHE A 272 -11.78 -5.82 4.32
C PHE A 272 -12.88 -4.75 4.39
N GLN A 273 -13.29 -4.16 3.26
CA GLN A 273 -14.38 -3.17 3.20
C GLN A 273 -15.72 -3.74 3.70
N ILE A 274 -15.95 -5.03 3.50
CA ILE A 274 -17.18 -5.73 3.92
C ILE A 274 -17.03 -6.32 5.32
N ALA A 275 -15.92 -7.02 5.55
CA ALA A 275 -15.71 -7.78 6.80
C ALA A 275 -15.46 -6.87 8.01
N ASN A 276 -14.87 -5.68 7.82
CA ASN A 276 -14.55 -4.76 8.92
C ASN A 276 -15.80 -4.20 9.63
N PRO A 277 -16.83 -3.65 8.93
CA PRO A 277 -18.08 -3.23 9.57
C PRO A 277 -18.84 -4.38 10.25
N LEU A 278 -18.84 -5.57 9.63
CA LEU A 278 -19.48 -6.76 10.20
C LEU A 278 -18.79 -7.18 11.51
N SER A 279 -17.45 -7.19 11.53
CA SER A 279 -16.69 -7.49 12.75
C SER A 279 -16.96 -6.47 13.86
N SER A 280 -17.08 -5.18 13.52
CA SER A 280 -17.42 -4.13 14.47
C SER A 280 -18.80 -4.37 15.10
N LYS A 281 -19.81 -4.71 14.29
CA LYS A 281 -21.15 -5.04 14.75
C LYS A 281 -21.14 -6.24 15.70
N LEU A 282 -20.54 -7.36 15.25
CA LEU A 282 -20.51 -8.60 16.05
C LEU A 282 -19.74 -8.44 17.37
N LEU A 283 -18.69 -7.62 17.39
CA LEU A 283 -17.97 -7.28 18.63
C LEU A 283 -18.83 -6.46 19.59
N ASN A 284 -19.59 -5.47 19.09
CA ASN A 284 -20.50 -4.66 19.90
C ASN A 284 -21.66 -5.50 20.47
N ASP A 285 -22.18 -6.42 19.66
CA ASP A 285 -23.25 -7.37 20.05
C ASP A 285 -22.72 -8.51 20.94
N LYS A 286 -21.39 -8.56 21.19
CA LYS A 286 -20.68 -9.64 21.91
C LYS A 286 -20.95 -11.04 21.35
N ASN A 287 -21.27 -11.11 20.06
CA ASN A 287 -21.51 -12.38 19.35
C ASN A 287 -20.20 -12.96 18.82
N TYR A 288 -19.44 -13.61 19.69
CA TYR A 288 -18.15 -14.21 19.35
C TYR A 288 -18.24 -15.45 18.47
N ILE A 289 -19.40 -16.15 18.47
CA ILE A 289 -19.61 -17.34 17.62
C ILE A 289 -19.62 -16.91 16.16
N ASP A 290 -20.49 -15.98 15.79
CA ASP A 290 -20.58 -15.50 14.41
C ASP A 290 -19.32 -14.74 14.00
N LEU A 291 -18.66 -14.06 14.93
CA LEU A 291 -17.35 -13.43 14.68
C LEU A 291 -16.29 -14.48 14.31
N GLY A 292 -16.28 -15.64 14.98
CA GLY A 292 -15.41 -16.76 14.68
C GLY A 292 -15.68 -17.34 13.28
N ILE A 293 -16.97 -17.51 12.94
CA ILE A 293 -17.38 -17.98 11.60
C ILE A 293 -16.94 -16.99 10.52
N LEU A 294 -17.17 -15.68 10.72
CA LEU A 294 -16.74 -14.63 9.81
C LEU A 294 -15.21 -14.63 9.64
N TYR A 295 -14.46 -14.81 10.74
CA TYR A 295 -13.01 -14.86 10.72
C TYR A 295 -12.48 -16.05 9.90
N GLN A 296 -13.01 -17.26 10.14
CA GLN A 296 -12.63 -18.47 9.40
C GLN A 296 -13.02 -18.40 7.93
N LYS A 297 -14.23 -17.93 7.60
CA LYS A 297 -14.70 -17.77 6.22
C LYS A 297 -13.87 -16.73 5.47
N SER A 298 -13.60 -15.58 6.07
CA SER A 298 -12.76 -14.54 5.45
C SER A 298 -11.33 -15.01 5.21
N SER A 299 -10.75 -15.77 6.15
CA SER A 299 -9.44 -16.40 6.01
C SER A 299 -9.40 -17.41 4.84
N LEU A 300 -10.31 -18.35 4.82
CA LEU A 300 -10.36 -19.41 3.82
C LEU A 300 -10.63 -18.87 2.42
N ASN A 301 -11.62 -17.98 2.27
CA ASN A 301 -11.98 -17.40 0.97
C ASN A 301 -10.86 -16.52 0.41
N LEU A 302 -10.19 -15.72 1.26
CA LEU A 302 -9.03 -14.95 0.84
C LEU A 302 -7.85 -15.83 0.45
N LEU A 303 -7.59 -16.89 1.19
CA LEU A 303 -6.52 -17.85 0.86
C LEU A 303 -6.77 -18.51 -0.51
N ILE A 304 -8.01 -18.89 -0.81
CA ILE A 304 -8.36 -19.49 -2.12
C ILE A 304 -8.12 -18.48 -3.24
N VAL A 305 -8.66 -17.25 -3.12
CA VAL A 305 -8.55 -16.26 -4.20
C VAL A 305 -7.10 -15.75 -4.35
N CYS A 306 -6.44 -15.40 -3.24
CA CYS A 306 -5.06 -14.94 -3.27
C CYS A 306 -4.09 -16.06 -3.66
N GLY A 307 -4.42 -17.32 -3.33
CA GLY A 307 -3.68 -18.50 -3.75
C GLY A 307 -3.72 -18.71 -5.26
N LEU A 308 -4.87 -18.51 -5.89
CA LEU A 308 -4.96 -18.51 -7.35
C LEU A 308 -4.07 -17.40 -7.96
N VAL A 309 -4.16 -16.16 -7.45
CA VAL A 309 -3.32 -15.05 -7.94
C VAL A 309 -1.83 -15.36 -7.75
N PHE A 310 -1.44 -15.94 -6.61
CA PHE A 310 -0.08 -16.38 -6.36
C PHE A 310 0.39 -17.42 -7.39
N LEU A 311 -0.42 -18.44 -7.68
CA LEU A 311 -0.08 -19.46 -8.69
C LEU A 311 0.00 -18.84 -10.10
N LEU A 312 -0.91 -17.95 -10.46
CA LEU A 312 -0.84 -17.23 -11.73
C LEU A 312 0.47 -16.43 -11.87
N ILE A 313 0.95 -15.80 -10.79
CA ILE A 313 2.26 -15.13 -10.79
C ILE A 313 3.37 -16.17 -10.95
N ALA A 314 3.38 -17.23 -10.14
CA ALA A 314 4.46 -18.21 -10.12
C ALA A 314 4.63 -18.95 -11.47
N PHE A 315 3.54 -19.33 -12.12
CA PHE A 315 3.58 -20.02 -13.43
C PHE A 315 4.01 -19.11 -14.58
N ASN A 316 3.72 -17.81 -14.49
CA ASN A 316 3.97 -16.86 -15.56
C ASN A 316 5.19 -15.95 -15.31
N LEU A 317 5.90 -16.13 -14.18
CA LEU A 317 6.96 -15.21 -13.78
C LEU A 317 8.09 -15.12 -14.79
N SER A 318 8.56 -16.24 -15.33
CA SER A 318 9.60 -16.30 -16.35
C SER A 318 9.17 -15.58 -17.64
N ASP A 319 7.93 -15.85 -18.09
CA ASP A 319 7.39 -15.21 -19.30
C ASP A 319 7.16 -13.70 -19.08
N LEU A 320 6.78 -13.29 -17.86
CA LEU A 320 6.63 -11.86 -17.52
C LEU A 320 7.99 -11.15 -17.57
N TYR A 321 9.04 -11.77 -17.03
CA TYR A 321 10.37 -11.19 -17.03
C TYR A 321 11.01 -11.13 -18.45
N SER A 322 10.56 -11.96 -19.40
CA SER A 322 11.00 -11.84 -20.80
C SER A 322 10.50 -10.56 -21.52
N PHE A 323 9.52 -9.84 -20.93
CA PHE A 323 9.07 -8.53 -21.41
C PHE A 323 9.76 -7.35 -20.72
N ILE A 324 10.72 -7.58 -19.88
CA ILE A 324 11.42 -6.56 -19.10
C ILE A 324 12.91 -6.74 -19.37
N PRO A 325 13.74 -5.67 -19.37
CA PRO A 325 15.18 -5.80 -19.54
C PRO A 325 15.82 -6.80 -18.58
N ASP A 326 16.84 -7.52 -19.06
CA ASP A 326 17.48 -8.61 -18.31
C ASP A 326 18.04 -8.19 -16.94
N SER A 327 18.43 -6.92 -16.79
CA SER A 327 18.89 -6.37 -15.50
C SER A 327 17.89 -6.53 -14.36
N TYR A 328 16.59 -6.52 -14.67
CA TYR A 328 15.52 -6.67 -13.68
C TYR A 328 15.32 -8.12 -13.21
N THR A 329 15.92 -9.10 -13.86
CA THR A 329 15.83 -10.53 -13.48
C THR A 329 16.35 -10.81 -12.06
N GLU A 330 17.23 -9.95 -11.54
CA GLU A 330 17.63 -10.00 -10.13
C GLU A 330 16.44 -9.93 -9.16
N GLY A 331 15.32 -9.28 -9.56
CA GLY A 331 14.09 -9.23 -8.77
C GLY A 331 13.26 -10.52 -8.75
N TYR A 332 13.64 -11.55 -9.51
CA TYR A 332 12.85 -12.78 -9.68
C TYR A 332 12.52 -13.47 -8.34
N TYR A 333 13.53 -13.75 -7.52
CA TYR A 333 13.33 -14.38 -6.21
C TYR A 333 12.66 -13.45 -5.21
N VAL A 334 12.86 -12.14 -5.33
CA VAL A 334 12.13 -11.15 -4.52
C VAL A 334 10.62 -11.29 -4.73
N VAL A 335 10.16 -11.46 -6.01
CA VAL A 335 8.74 -11.70 -6.31
C VAL A 335 8.22 -12.92 -5.55
N LEU A 336 8.94 -14.03 -5.61
CA LEU A 336 8.50 -15.27 -4.94
C LEU A 336 8.43 -15.10 -3.41
N ILE A 337 9.49 -14.58 -2.78
CA ILE A 337 9.56 -14.39 -1.32
C ILE A 337 8.44 -13.46 -0.82
N ILE A 338 8.27 -12.31 -1.48
CA ILE A 338 7.24 -11.34 -1.09
C ILE A 338 5.83 -11.86 -1.39
N SER A 339 5.66 -12.63 -2.47
CA SER A 339 4.37 -13.27 -2.79
C SER A 339 3.94 -14.25 -1.68
N PHE A 340 4.85 -15.05 -1.14
CA PHE A 340 4.59 -15.87 0.04
C PHE A 340 4.21 -15.04 1.26
N THR A 341 4.89 -13.92 1.48
CA THR A 341 4.56 -12.98 2.56
C THR A 341 3.13 -12.44 2.43
N LYS A 342 2.72 -12.06 1.20
CA LYS A 342 1.36 -11.58 0.91
C LYS A 342 0.32 -12.70 1.06
N LEU A 343 0.66 -13.91 0.66
CA LEU A 343 -0.21 -15.08 0.82
C LEU A 343 -0.45 -15.42 2.31
N TYR A 344 0.62 -15.37 3.13
CA TYR A 344 0.49 -15.52 4.57
C TYR A 344 -0.43 -14.44 5.18
N ASN A 345 -0.30 -13.19 4.75
CA ASN A 345 -1.22 -12.11 5.14
C ASN A 345 -2.68 -12.40 4.74
N ALA A 346 -2.92 -13.02 3.59
CA ALA A 346 -4.26 -13.38 3.13
C ALA A 346 -4.87 -14.50 4.00
N LEU A 347 -4.05 -15.48 4.41
CA LEU A 347 -4.43 -16.54 5.34
C LEU A 347 -5.02 -16.03 6.65
N LEU A 348 -4.66 -14.84 7.08
CA LEU A 348 -5.13 -14.27 8.34
C LEU A 348 -6.50 -13.58 8.26
N GLY A 349 -7.13 -13.55 7.09
CA GLY A 349 -8.48 -13.01 6.92
C GLY A 349 -8.63 -11.59 7.47
N ASN A 350 -9.70 -11.39 8.26
CA ASN A 350 -10.04 -10.08 8.83
C ASN A 350 -9.46 -9.85 10.25
N ILE A 351 -8.30 -10.38 10.58
CA ILE A 351 -7.68 -10.24 11.91
C ILE A 351 -7.51 -8.78 12.32
N ASP A 352 -7.10 -7.92 11.38
CA ASP A 352 -6.90 -6.49 11.66
C ASP A 352 -8.22 -5.80 12.03
N GLY A 353 -9.32 -6.17 11.37
CA GLY A 353 -10.66 -5.69 11.71
C GLY A 353 -11.11 -6.10 13.10
N ILE A 354 -10.81 -7.34 13.51
CA ILE A 354 -11.15 -7.84 14.86
C ILE A 354 -10.39 -7.05 15.93
N ILE A 355 -9.08 -6.87 15.78
CA ILE A 355 -8.28 -6.17 16.78
C ILE A 355 -8.62 -4.67 16.79
N PHE A 356 -8.73 -4.03 15.62
CA PHE A 356 -8.95 -2.59 15.48
C PHE A 356 -10.30 -2.14 16.07
N ASN A 357 -11.37 -2.95 15.88
CA ASN A 357 -12.70 -2.65 16.41
C ASN A 357 -12.91 -3.09 17.86
N SER A 358 -11.92 -3.77 18.46
CA SER A 358 -11.99 -4.21 19.85
C SER A 358 -11.41 -3.17 20.83
N LYS A 359 -11.63 -3.37 22.12
CA LYS A 359 -10.96 -2.59 23.18
C LYS A 359 -9.43 -2.73 23.19
N TYR A 360 -8.91 -3.64 22.42
CA TYR A 360 -7.47 -3.97 22.35
C TYR A 360 -6.75 -3.31 21.17
N TYR A 361 -7.33 -2.34 20.48
CA TYR A 361 -6.77 -1.67 19.30
C TYR A 361 -5.34 -1.15 19.49
N LYS A 362 -4.94 -0.79 20.72
CA LYS A 362 -3.59 -0.32 21.06
C LYS A 362 -2.50 -1.35 20.75
N VAL A 363 -2.86 -2.64 20.73
CA VAL A 363 -1.91 -3.72 20.41
C VAL A 363 -1.38 -3.60 18.98
N ILE A 364 -2.22 -3.15 18.03
CA ILE A 364 -1.78 -2.94 16.64
C ILE A 364 -0.64 -1.91 16.58
N VAL A 365 -0.75 -0.82 17.35
CA VAL A 365 0.30 0.22 17.36
C VAL A 365 1.59 -0.33 17.98
N PHE A 366 1.49 -1.00 19.13
CA PHE A 366 2.66 -1.55 19.81
C PHE A 366 3.36 -2.63 18.97
N THR A 367 2.61 -3.59 18.44
CA THR A 367 3.18 -4.64 17.58
C THR A 367 3.69 -4.08 16.25
N GLY A 368 3.06 -3.01 15.73
CA GLY A 368 3.54 -2.32 14.54
C GLY A 368 4.88 -1.60 14.75
N VAL A 369 5.08 -0.96 15.90
CA VAL A 369 6.38 -0.38 16.27
C VAL A 369 7.44 -1.47 16.38
N LEU A 370 7.10 -2.61 17.01
CA LEU A 370 8.00 -3.76 17.08
C LEU A 370 8.37 -4.28 15.68
N LEU A 371 7.40 -4.33 14.78
CA LEU A 371 7.62 -4.73 13.39
C LEU A 371 8.64 -3.81 12.69
N ILE A 372 8.53 -2.48 12.86
CA ILE A 372 9.50 -1.53 12.28
C ILE A 372 10.92 -1.84 12.79
N PHE A 373 11.10 -1.91 14.10
CA PHE A 373 12.42 -2.18 14.65
C PHE A 373 13.00 -3.52 14.16
N LEU A 374 12.16 -4.54 14.12
CA LEU A 374 12.56 -5.86 13.62
C LEU A 374 12.95 -5.82 12.14
N THR A 375 12.13 -5.14 11.30
CA THR A 375 12.43 -4.99 9.86
C THR A 375 13.74 -4.22 9.65
N ILE A 376 13.93 -3.09 10.33
CA ILE A 376 15.18 -2.31 10.24
C ILE A 376 16.38 -3.16 10.67
N TYR A 377 16.28 -3.87 11.78
CA TYR A 377 17.37 -4.73 12.28
C TYR A 377 17.69 -5.86 11.29
N LEU A 378 16.68 -6.53 10.76
CA LEU A 378 16.88 -7.61 9.80
C LEU A 378 17.43 -7.08 8.48
N ASN A 379 16.93 -5.94 7.97
CA ASN A 379 17.46 -5.30 6.77
C ASN A 379 18.94 -4.90 6.95
N TYR A 380 19.29 -4.33 8.09
CA TYR A 380 20.70 -3.99 8.44
C TYR A 380 21.62 -5.21 8.36
N LYS A 381 21.13 -6.39 8.72
CA LYS A 381 21.94 -7.63 8.70
C LYS A 381 21.88 -8.33 7.33
N LEU A 382 20.72 -8.41 6.71
CA LEU A 382 20.50 -9.30 5.55
C LEU A 382 20.74 -8.61 4.21
N ILE A 383 20.51 -7.29 4.06
CA ILE A 383 20.78 -6.59 2.81
C ILE A 383 22.26 -6.66 2.42
N PRO A 384 23.24 -6.41 3.31
CA PRO A 384 24.64 -6.52 2.96
C PRO A 384 25.09 -7.95 2.58
N LEU A 385 24.38 -8.99 3.05
CA LEU A 385 24.73 -10.39 2.79
C LEU A 385 24.05 -10.96 1.55
N TYR A 386 22.79 -10.60 1.32
CA TYR A 386 21.95 -11.22 0.29
C TYR A 386 21.34 -10.19 -0.70
N GLY A 387 21.81 -8.96 -0.70
CA GLY A 387 21.30 -7.93 -1.60
C GLY A 387 19.81 -7.65 -1.43
N ILE A 388 19.10 -7.46 -2.54
CA ILE A 388 17.66 -7.18 -2.53
C ILE A 388 16.81 -8.36 -2.02
N GLU A 389 17.31 -9.59 -2.17
CA GLU A 389 16.67 -10.77 -1.58
C GLU A 389 16.73 -10.71 -0.05
N GLY A 390 17.81 -10.17 0.52
CA GLY A 390 17.95 -9.92 1.95
C GLY A 390 16.84 -9.02 2.50
N ALA A 391 16.45 -7.97 1.76
CA ALA A 391 15.31 -7.13 2.11
C ALA A 391 13.98 -7.91 2.07
N ALA A 392 13.79 -8.74 1.04
CA ALA A 392 12.59 -9.58 0.91
C ALA A 392 12.47 -10.62 2.05
N ILE A 393 13.59 -11.28 2.41
CA ILE A 393 13.66 -12.23 3.54
C ILE A 393 13.40 -11.51 4.86
N SER A 394 13.95 -10.32 5.05
CA SER A 394 13.70 -9.48 6.24
C SER A 394 12.22 -9.19 6.41
N SER A 395 11.57 -8.73 5.33
CA SER A 395 10.13 -8.47 5.31
C SER A 395 9.32 -9.73 5.55
N LEU A 396 9.70 -10.88 4.98
CA LEU A 396 9.04 -12.18 5.24
C LEU A 396 9.09 -12.53 6.73
N ILE A 397 10.27 -12.55 7.32
CA ILE A 397 10.46 -12.93 8.74
C ILE A 397 9.70 -11.96 9.64
N ALA A 398 9.88 -10.65 9.45
CA ALA A 398 9.28 -9.63 10.29
C ALA A 398 7.74 -9.67 10.23
N ILE A 399 7.15 -9.77 9.04
CA ILE A 399 5.70 -9.83 8.83
C ILE A 399 5.13 -11.16 9.36
N CYS A 400 5.85 -12.29 9.18
CA CYS A 400 5.42 -13.55 9.73
C CYS A 400 5.37 -13.52 11.26
N LEU A 401 6.40 -13.02 11.92
CA LEU A 401 6.44 -12.88 13.38
C LEU A 401 5.33 -11.94 13.89
N TYR A 402 5.23 -10.76 13.29
CA TYR A 402 4.19 -9.77 13.62
C TYR A 402 2.78 -10.36 13.54
N ASN A 403 2.48 -11.04 12.48
CA ASN A 403 1.17 -11.62 12.24
C ASN A 403 0.88 -12.82 13.14
N THR A 404 1.89 -13.65 13.41
CA THR A 404 1.77 -14.77 14.36
C THR A 404 1.46 -14.26 15.77
N ILE A 405 2.11 -13.16 16.21
CA ILE A 405 1.80 -12.50 17.49
C ILE A 405 0.34 -12.04 17.52
N LYS A 406 -0.18 -11.45 16.44
CA LYS A 406 -1.60 -11.04 16.36
C LYS A 406 -2.55 -12.22 16.45
N VAL A 407 -2.28 -13.31 15.73
CA VAL A 407 -3.11 -14.54 15.80
C VAL A 407 -3.13 -15.08 17.23
N TYR A 408 -1.97 -15.21 17.84
CA TYR A 408 -1.86 -15.66 19.21
C TYR A 408 -2.62 -14.74 20.19
N TYR A 409 -2.51 -13.43 20.01
CA TYR A 409 -3.23 -12.44 20.83
C TYR A 409 -4.76 -12.56 20.68
N VAL A 410 -5.27 -12.70 19.44
CA VAL A 410 -6.71 -12.90 19.18
C VAL A 410 -7.19 -14.21 19.82
N TYR A 411 -6.38 -15.27 19.69
CA TYR A 411 -6.70 -16.55 20.35
C TYR A 411 -6.79 -16.41 21.88
N LEU A 412 -5.83 -15.75 22.52
CA LEU A 412 -5.84 -15.55 23.97
C LEU A 412 -7.06 -14.75 24.45
N LYS A 413 -7.47 -13.70 23.73
CA LYS A 413 -8.50 -12.75 24.17
C LYS A 413 -9.91 -13.16 23.76
N PHE A 414 -10.07 -13.78 22.61
CA PHE A 414 -11.38 -14.10 22.04
C PHE A 414 -11.60 -15.60 21.83
N LYS A 415 -10.56 -16.44 21.99
CA LYS A 415 -10.56 -17.88 21.68
C LYS A 415 -10.91 -18.18 20.22
N LEU A 416 -10.59 -17.25 19.31
CA LEU A 416 -10.84 -17.34 17.88
C LEU A 416 -9.55 -17.66 17.13
N GLN A 417 -9.69 -18.49 16.08
CA GLN A 417 -8.58 -18.84 15.17
C GLN A 417 -9.06 -18.84 13.71
N PRO A 418 -8.18 -18.46 12.74
CA PRO A 418 -8.55 -18.41 11.32
C PRO A 418 -8.50 -19.78 10.63
N ILE A 419 -7.73 -20.71 11.17
CA ILE A 419 -7.34 -21.97 10.53
C ILE A 419 -8.42 -23.02 10.71
N THR A 420 -8.78 -23.69 9.61
CA THR A 420 -9.72 -24.81 9.56
C THR A 420 -9.05 -25.99 8.84
N VAL A 421 -9.66 -27.18 8.87
CA VAL A 421 -9.17 -28.33 8.09
C VAL A 421 -9.08 -28.02 6.60
N ASN A 422 -10.06 -27.27 6.06
CA ASN A 422 -10.05 -26.87 4.66
C ASN A 422 -8.91 -25.88 4.34
N THR A 423 -8.47 -25.10 5.31
CA THR A 423 -7.29 -24.22 5.15
C THR A 423 -6.04 -25.02 4.83
N PHE A 424 -5.82 -26.16 5.51
CA PHE A 424 -4.67 -27.04 5.22
C PHE A 424 -4.77 -27.66 3.82
N LYS A 425 -5.97 -28.08 3.38
CA LYS A 425 -6.19 -28.60 2.03
C LYS A 425 -5.84 -27.57 0.96
N VAL A 426 -6.27 -26.31 1.15
CA VAL A 426 -5.96 -25.22 0.21
C VAL A 426 -4.47 -24.91 0.22
N ILE A 427 -3.80 -24.88 1.39
CA ILE A 427 -2.35 -24.68 1.47
C ILE A 427 -1.64 -25.81 0.70
N SER A 428 -2.03 -27.06 0.90
CA SER A 428 -1.44 -28.20 0.17
C SER A 428 -1.63 -28.08 -1.34
N LEU A 429 -2.81 -27.63 -1.79
CA LEU A 429 -3.07 -27.38 -3.21
C LEU A 429 -2.17 -26.28 -3.77
N ILE A 430 -1.99 -25.17 -3.04
CA ILE A 430 -1.13 -24.07 -3.45
C ILE A 430 0.33 -24.50 -3.49
N LEU A 431 0.82 -25.22 -2.48
CA LEU A 431 2.20 -25.72 -2.45
C LEU A 431 2.47 -26.73 -3.56
N PHE A 432 1.52 -27.63 -3.81
CA PHE A 432 1.61 -28.55 -4.94
C PHE A 432 1.65 -27.81 -6.28
N GLY A 433 0.73 -26.86 -6.50
CA GLY A 433 0.72 -26.02 -7.70
C GLY A 433 2.03 -25.24 -7.87
N PHE A 434 2.58 -24.68 -6.77
CA PHE A 434 3.87 -24.02 -6.80
C PHE A 434 5.00 -24.96 -7.17
N SER A 435 5.06 -26.17 -6.63
CA SER A 435 6.06 -27.17 -7.01
C SER A 435 5.98 -27.54 -8.49
N VAL A 436 4.76 -27.65 -9.03
CA VAL A 436 4.56 -27.88 -10.47
C VAL A 436 5.04 -26.69 -11.30
N SER A 437 4.81 -25.45 -10.83
CA SER A 437 5.24 -24.24 -11.56
C SER A 437 6.74 -24.16 -11.78
N LEU A 438 7.55 -24.77 -10.91
CA LEU A 438 9.02 -24.76 -11.04
C LEU A 438 9.54 -25.61 -12.21
N SER A 439 8.75 -26.57 -12.69
CA SER A 439 9.13 -27.49 -13.76
C SER A 439 8.24 -27.37 -15.01
N PHE A 440 7.20 -26.53 -14.97
CA PHE A 440 6.24 -26.39 -16.05
C PHE A 440 6.65 -25.32 -17.04
N SER A 441 7.11 -25.73 -18.20
CA SER A 441 7.45 -24.85 -19.32
C SER A 441 6.60 -25.17 -20.56
N LEU A 442 6.35 -24.15 -21.37
CA LEU A 442 5.74 -24.28 -22.69
C LEU A 442 6.65 -23.56 -23.69
N ASP A 443 6.84 -24.14 -24.88
CA ASP A 443 7.76 -23.63 -25.90
C ASP A 443 7.05 -22.76 -26.96
N PHE A 444 6.15 -21.88 -26.51
CA PHE A 444 5.49 -20.90 -27.36
C PHE A 444 6.02 -19.48 -27.08
N SER A 445 5.50 -18.50 -27.82
CA SER A 445 5.82 -17.09 -27.49
C SER A 445 5.36 -16.71 -26.08
N PRO A 446 6.05 -15.80 -25.38
CA PRO A 446 5.71 -15.45 -23.98
C PRO A 446 4.25 -15.04 -23.79
N VAL A 447 3.64 -14.33 -24.75
CA VAL A 447 2.21 -13.95 -24.70
C VAL A 447 1.31 -15.18 -24.71
N ILE A 448 1.58 -16.14 -25.62
CA ILE A 448 0.80 -17.36 -25.73
C ILE A 448 0.98 -18.21 -24.46
N ASN A 449 2.22 -18.30 -23.97
CA ASN A 449 2.53 -19.01 -22.73
C ASN A 449 1.71 -18.45 -21.56
N ILE A 450 1.69 -17.13 -21.37
CA ILE A 450 0.91 -16.49 -20.28
C ILE A 450 -0.59 -16.81 -20.41
N ILE A 451 -1.14 -16.73 -21.62
CA ILE A 451 -2.57 -17.02 -21.84
C ILE A 451 -2.87 -18.49 -21.54
N LEU A 452 -2.09 -19.41 -22.09
CA LEU A 452 -2.30 -20.84 -21.89
C LEU A 452 -2.08 -21.26 -20.45
N LYS A 453 -0.94 -20.90 -19.84
CA LYS A 453 -0.62 -21.21 -18.44
C LYS A 453 -1.69 -20.65 -17.50
N SER A 454 -2.08 -19.38 -17.69
CA SER A 454 -3.11 -18.76 -16.85
C SER A 454 -4.47 -19.45 -16.99
N SER A 455 -4.86 -19.84 -18.22
CA SER A 455 -6.10 -20.55 -18.46
C SER A 455 -6.09 -21.94 -17.83
N ILE A 456 -5.02 -22.72 -18.05
CA ILE A 456 -4.88 -24.08 -17.48
C ILE A 456 -4.89 -24.01 -15.95
N VAL A 457 -4.06 -23.16 -15.36
CA VAL A 457 -3.96 -23.02 -13.89
C VAL A 457 -5.30 -22.58 -13.29
N SER A 458 -5.99 -21.62 -13.91
CA SER A 458 -7.28 -21.16 -13.42
C SER A 458 -8.35 -22.27 -13.49
N VAL A 459 -8.45 -22.96 -14.62
CA VAL A 459 -9.44 -24.04 -14.79
C VAL A 459 -9.16 -25.18 -13.82
N VAL A 460 -7.92 -25.65 -13.74
CA VAL A 460 -7.55 -26.77 -12.85
C VAL A 460 -7.77 -26.39 -11.39
N TYR A 461 -7.26 -25.24 -10.96
CA TYR A 461 -7.38 -24.80 -9.58
C TYR A 461 -8.84 -24.61 -9.15
N ILE A 462 -9.64 -23.90 -9.96
CA ILE A 462 -11.06 -23.65 -9.66
C ILE A 462 -11.83 -24.98 -9.66
N SER A 463 -11.57 -25.88 -10.61
CA SER A 463 -12.21 -27.21 -10.65
C SER A 463 -11.93 -28.03 -9.40
N ILE A 464 -10.69 -28.02 -8.90
CA ILE A 464 -10.31 -28.73 -7.67
C ILE A 464 -11.04 -28.10 -6.46
N VAL A 465 -11.06 -26.75 -6.35
CA VAL A 465 -11.72 -26.05 -5.25
C VAL A 465 -13.22 -26.35 -5.19
N ILE A 466 -13.88 -26.43 -6.35
CA ILE A 466 -15.31 -26.74 -6.46
C ILE A 466 -15.56 -28.22 -6.15
N PHE A 467 -14.82 -29.12 -6.79
CA PHE A 467 -15.01 -30.56 -6.67
C PHE A 467 -14.88 -31.05 -5.21
N PHE A 468 -13.84 -30.58 -4.52
CA PHE A 468 -13.61 -30.91 -3.12
C PHE A 468 -14.37 -30.01 -2.12
N LYS A 469 -15.22 -29.12 -2.62
CA LYS A 469 -16.07 -28.22 -1.79
C LYS A 469 -15.29 -27.53 -0.67
N PHE A 470 -14.13 -26.93 -0.99
CA PHE A 470 -13.27 -26.29 0.02
C PHE A 470 -13.94 -25.11 0.72
N SER A 471 -14.78 -24.34 0.02
CA SER A 471 -15.54 -23.21 0.60
C SER A 471 -17.02 -23.30 0.22
N THR A 472 -17.89 -23.31 1.22
CA THR A 472 -19.34 -23.25 1.02
C THR A 472 -19.78 -21.97 0.33
N ASP A 473 -19.13 -20.82 0.66
CA ASP A 473 -19.50 -19.54 0.09
C ASP A 473 -19.18 -19.47 -1.42
N ILE A 474 -18.00 -20.00 -1.83
CA ILE A 474 -17.58 -20.05 -3.24
C ILE A 474 -18.47 -21.03 -4.01
N ASN A 475 -18.76 -22.19 -3.47
CA ASN A 475 -19.62 -23.17 -4.11
C ASN A 475 -21.03 -22.62 -4.32
N ASN A 476 -21.64 -22.00 -3.29
CA ASN A 476 -22.96 -21.41 -3.41
C ASN A 476 -23.01 -20.27 -4.45
N LEU A 477 -21.92 -19.47 -4.59
CA LEU A 477 -21.84 -18.47 -5.64
C LEU A 477 -21.85 -19.10 -7.03
N ILE A 478 -21.09 -20.17 -7.23
CA ILE A 478 -21.00 -20.87 -8.51
C ILE A 478 -22.31 -21.57 -8.85
N ASP A 479 -22.95 -22.26 -7.88
CA ASP A 479 -24.27 -22.89 -8.05
C ASP A 479 -25.32 -21.85 -8.47
N LYS A 480 -25.27 -20.64 -7.87
CA LYS A 480 -26.15 -19.53 -8.26
C LYS A 480 -25.87 -19.03 -9.68
N PHE A 481 -24.61 -18.99 -10.14
CA PHE A 481 -24.27 -18.63 -11.52
C PHE A 481 -24.64 -19.71 -12.54
N LEU A 482 -24.61 -20.99 -12.14
CA LEU A 482 -25.00 -22.12 -12.98
C LEU A 482 -26.51 -22.40 -12.95
N GLY A 483 -27.29 -21.60 -12.21
CA GLY A 483 -28.75 -21.74 -12.14
C GLY A 483 -29.22 -22.96 -11.35
N LYS A 484 -28.40 -23.47 -10.44
CA LYS A 484 -28.67 -24.58 -9.51
C LYS A 484 -29.06 -24.07 -8.14
#